data_ef30ce47feae0e7ccea5b3b6ae12b74f
#
_entry.id   ef30ce47feae0e7ccea5b3b6ae12b74f
#
_cell.length_a   1.000
_cell.length_b   1.000
_cell.length_c   1.000
_cell.angle_alpha   90.00
_cell.angle_beta   90.00
_cell.angle_gamma   90.00
#
_symmetry.space_group_name_H-M   'P 1'
#
loop_
_entity.id
_entity.type
_entity.pdbx_description
1 polymer ?
#
loop_
_entity_poly.entity_id
_entity_poly.type
_entity_poly.pdbx_seq_one_letter_code
_entity_poly.pdbx_strand_id
1 'polypeptide(L)'
;NRIQVSLLAVNLVSFFALLPVVALSAKNLFHDYKQKKLGAKLRFRMALAFSGLALIPAIVIFFFAINFMNKGISVWSDADVEKGLSDALMLGRSALDERIQDGLFATSNISIQLKGMENIKQLLENQRKENDAIQLSLIDSDLRLLASSSSQVDRSSVRVPTAFEINQVSLKQSWTSLDSTTDDRYLIRVLVPVISFSLNEKPIYLQALYSVDPKLSMMAYSVEETYARYGMLSFMK
;
A
#
# COMPACT_ATOMS: atom_id res chain seq x y z
N ASN A 1 4.80 -12.72 -25.30
CA ASN A 1 4.72 -14.12 -24.84
C ASN A 1 4.88 -15.18 -25.94
N ARG A 2 4.27 -15.03 -27.14
CA ARG A 2 4.40 -16.04 -28.22
C ARG A 2 5.83 -16.12 -28.80
N ILE A 3 6.51 -14.98 -28.94
CA ILE A 3 7.89 -14.90 -29.46
C ILE A 3 8.88 -15.56 -28.48
N GLN A 4 8.71 -15.36 -27.19
CA GLN A 4 9.57 -15.97 -26.17
C GLN A 4 9.40 -17.49 -26.12
N VAL A 5 8.17 -17.99 -26.24
CA VAL A 5 7.88 -19.42 -26.27
C VAL A 5 8.45 -20.07 -27.53
N SER A 6 8.36 -19.40 -28.70
CA SER A 6 8.94 -19.93 -29.95
C SER A 6 10.48 -19.95 -29.92
N LEU A 7 11.12 -18.93 -29.37
CA LEU A 7 12.58 -18.90 -29.18
C LEU A 7 13.06 -20.01 -28.23
N LEU A 8 12.34 -20.21 -27.14
CA LEU A 8 12.65 -21.28 -26.17
C LEU A 8 12.47 -22.67 -26.80
N ALA A 9 11.40 -22.86 -27.58
CA ALA A 9 11.15 -24.11 -28.30
C ALA A 9 12.25 -24.42 -29.33
N VAL A 10 12.68 -23.42 -30.12
CA VAL A 10 13.76 -23.56 -31.11
C VAL A 10 15.08 -23.92 -30.42
N ASN A 11 15.42 -23.24 -29.31
CA ASN A 11 16.64 -23.55 -28.55
C ASN A 11 16.60 -24.98 -27.96
N LEU A 12 15.45 -25.38 -27.42
CA LEU A 12 15.26 -26.73 -26.86
C LEU A 12 15.42 -27.82 -27.93
N VAL A 13 14.79 -27.64 -29.10
CA VAL A 13 14.89 -28.55 -30.22
C VAL A 13 16.33 -28.65 -30.75
N SER A 14 17.01 -27.49 -30.89
CA SER A 14 18.42 -27.48 -31.31
C SER A 14 19.33 -28.19 -30.30
N PHE A 15 19.09 -28.01 -29.02
CA PHE A 15 19.87 -28.68 -27.96
C PHE A 15 19.67 -30.20 -28.02
N PHE A 16 18.42 -30.67 -28.12
CA PHE A 16 18.14 -32.11 -28.21
C PHE A 16 18.61 -32.75 -29.54
N ALA A 17 18.69 -31.99 -30.62
CA ALA A 17 19.25 -32.46 -31.89
C ALA A 17 20.79 -32.58 -31.87
N LEU A 18 21.49 -31.64 -31.22
CA LEU A 18 22.94 -31.65 -31.13
C LEU A 18 23.48 -32.68 -30.11
N LEU A 19 22.74 -32.93 -29.04
CA LEU A 19 23.18 -33.83 -27.96
C LEU A 19 23.51 -35.24 -28.43
N PRO A 20 22.69 -35.94 -29.25
CA PRO A 20 23.05 -37.28 -29.74
C PRO A 20 24.23 -37.26 -30.71
N VAL A 21 24.38 -36.23 -31.53
CA VAL A 21 25.50 -36.09 -32.46
C VAL A 21 26.84 -35.98 -31.71
N VAL A 22 26.84 -35.15 -30.67
CA VAL A 22 28.03 -34.96 -29.78
C VAL A 22 28.33 -36.25 -29.02
N ALA A 23 27.29 -36.91 -28.45
CA ALA A 23 27.44 -38.13 -27.69
C ALA A 23 27.99 -39.30 -28.55
N LEU A 24 27.49 -39.45 -29.79
CA LEU A 24 27.98 -40.48 -30.72
C LEU A 24 29.44 -40.19 -31.14
N SER A 25 29.77 -38.92 -31.41
CA SER A 25 31.11 -38.53 -31.79
C SER A 25 32.09 -38.78 -30.66
N ALA A 26 31.73 -38.41 -29.41
CA ALA A 26 32.52 -38.67 -28.21
C ALA A 26 32.71 -40.17 -27.97
N LYS A 27 31.64 -40.96 -28.10
CA LYS A 27 31.66 -42.43 -27.96
C LYS A 27 32.65 -43.07 -28.99
N ASN A 28 32.57 -42.67 -30.25
CA ASN A 28 33.41 -43.18 -31.30
C ASN A 28 34.89 -42.80 -31.05
N LEU A 29 35.15 -41.57 -30.66
CA LEU A 29 36.51 -41.08 -30.32
C LEU A 29 37.12 -41.88 -29.15
N PHE A 30 36.31 -42.11 -28.11
CA PHE A 30 36.74 -42.90 -26.94
C PHE A 30 36.96 -44.35 -27.27
N HIS A 31 36.12 -44.95 -28.15
CA HIS A 31 36.28 -46.31 -28.63
C HIS A 31 37.54 -46.50 -29.46
N ASP A 32 37.85 -45.60 -30.42
CA ASP A 32 39.08 -45.62 -31.22
C ASP A 32 40.33 -45.42 -30.36
N TYR A 33 40.27 -44.58 -29.32
CA TYR A 33 41.36 -44.41 -28.37
C TYR A 33 41.63 -45.71 -27.59
N LYS A 34 40.59 -46.41 -27.13
CA LYS A 34 40.73 -47.67 -26.38
C LYS A 34 41.26 -48.81 -27.23
N GLN A 35 40.92 -48.83 -28.54
CA GLN A 35 41.41 -49.83 -29.51
C GLN A 35 42.86 -49.56 -30.02
N LYS A 36 43.50 -48.49 -29.53
CA LYS A 36 44.88 -48.11 -29.93
C LYS A 36 45.10 -47.97 -31.44
N LYS A 37 44.04 -47.55 -32.19
CA LYS A 37 44.18 -47.29 -33.63
C LYS A 37 45.24 -46.23 -33.92
N LEU A 38 45.94 -46.40 -35.07
CA LEU A 38 46.97 -45.44 -35.52
C LEU A 38 46.33 -44.04 -35.63
N GLY A 39 46.96 -43.06 -34.94
CA GLY A 39 46.46 -41.68 -34.91
C GLY A 39 45.36 -41.34 -33.88
N ALA A 40 44.74 -42.35 -33.23
CA ALA A 40 43.66 -42.13 -32.24
C ALA A 40 44.09 -41.30 -31.03
N LYS A 41 45.32 -41.47 -30.55
CA LYS A 41 45.91 -40.68 -29.45
C LYS A 41 46.01 -39.18 -29.80
N LEU A 42 46.41 -38.86 -31.02
CA LEU A 42 46.54 -37.48 -31.48
C LEU A 42 45.17 -36.82 -31.60
N ARG A 43 44.22 -37.52 -32.24
CA ARG A 43 42.82 -37.02 -32.36
C ARG A 43 42.17 -36.79 -30.99
N PHE A 44 42.40 -37.69 -30.03
CA PHE A 44 41.84 -37.53 -28.68
C PHE A 44 42.46 -36.33 -27.95
N ARG A 45 43.78 -36.16 -28.03
CA ARG A 45 44.48 -35.00 -27.43
C ARG A 45 43.99 -33.67 -28.04
N MET A 46 43.88 -33.62 -29.37
CA MET A 46 43.37 -32.42 -30.04
C MET A 46 41.92 -32.13 -29.67
N ALA A 47 41.07 -33.15 -29.69
CA ALA A 47 39.67 -32.96 -29.27
C ALA A 47 39.55 -32.48 -27.83
N LEU A 48 40.33 -33.03 -26.90
CA LEU A 48 40.39 -32.59 -25.51
C LEU A 48 40.87 -31.15 -25.35
N ALA A 49 41.94 -30.79 -26.09
CA ALA A 49 42.49 -29.44 -26.05
C ALA A 49 41.48 -28.38 -26.58
N PHE A 50 40.82 -28.65 -27.72
CA PHE A 50 39.82 -27.76 -28.30
C PHE A 50 38.54 -27.71 -27.46
N SER A 51 38.08 -28.85 -26.92
CA SER A 51 36.92 -28.87 -26.02
C SER A 51 37.21 -28.10 -24.73
N GLY A 52 38.40 -28.27 -24.13
CA GLY A 52 38.79 -27.52 -22.94
C GLY A 52 38.90 -26.02 -23.19
N LEU A 53 39.51 -25.62 -24.32
CA LEU A 53 39.62 -24.22 -24.72
C LEU A 53 38.27 -23.56 -24.93
N ALA A 54 37.27 -24.27 -25.43
CA ALA A 54 35.93 -23.77 -25.65
C ALA A 54 35.05 -23.85 -24.38
N LEU A 55 35.15 -24.93 -23.61
CA LEU A 55 34.26 -25.18 -22.46
C LEU A 55 34.61 -24.31 -21.23
N ILE A 56 35.90 -24.08 -20.99
CA ILE A 56 36.37 -23.31 -19.83
C ILE A 56 35.79 -21.87 -19.85
N PRO A 57 35.94 -21.08 -20.93
CA PRO A 57 35.34 -19.75 -21.00
C PRO A 57 33.81 -19.79 -20.93
N ALA A 58 33.18 -20.78 -21.55
CA ALA A 58 31.73 -20.93 -21.53
C ALA A 58 31.19 -21.17 -20.10
N ILE A 59 31.84 -22.01 -19.32
CA ILE A 59 31.49 -22.27 -17.92
C ILE A 59 31.68 -21.00 -17.06
N VAL A 60 32.77 -20.27 -17.26
CA VAL A 60 33.03 -19.02 -16.53
C VAL A 60 31.96 -17.98 -16.84
N ILE A 61 31.61 -17.77 -18.11
CA ILE A 61 30.58 -16.85 -18.53
C ILE A 61 29.19 -17.27 -17.96
N PHE A 62 28.87 -18.56 -18.02
CA PHE A 62 27.63 -19.11 -17.48
C PHE A 62 27.52 -18.88 -15.96
N PHE A 63 28.60 -19.14 -15.21
CA PHE A 63 28.63 -18.91 -13.77
C PHE A 63 28.49 -17.42 -13.42
N PHE A 64 29.15 -16.57 -14.21
CA PHE A 64 29.04 -15.12 -14.05
C PHE A 64 27.62 -14.62 -14.38
N ALA A 65 27.00 -15.13 -15.44
CA ALA A 65 25.63 -14.77 -15.84
C ALA A 65 24.60 -15.16 -14.78
N ILE A 66 24.71 -16.35 -14.18
CA ILE A 66 23.83 -16.79 -13.09
C ILE A 66 24.00 -15.89 -11.86
N ASN A 67 25.24 -15.61 -11.45
CA ASN A 67 25.49 -14.73 -10.31
C ASN A 67 25.00 -13.31 -10.56
N PHE A 68 25.16 -12.80 -11.77
CA PHE A 68 24.66 -11.48 -12.15
C PHE A 68 23.13 -11.43 -12.14
N MET A 69 22.47 -12.44 -12.71
CA MET A 69 21.00 -12.53 -12.66
C MET A 69 20.47 -12.61 -11.23
N ASN A 70 21.04 -13.46 -10.39
CA ASN A 70 20.60 -13.61 -9.01
C ASN A 70 20.78 -12.32 -8.17
N LYS A 71 21.88 -11.60 -8.37
CA LYS A 71 22.12 -10.32 -7.67
C LYS A 71 21.38 -9.15 -8.30
N GLY A 72 21.27 -9.12 -9.63
CA GLY A 72 20.61 -8.02 -10.33
C GLY A 72 19.11 -7.97 -10.05
N ILE A 73 18.43 -9.10 -10.07
CA ILE A 73 16.96 -9.16 -9.87
C ILE A 73 16.59 -8.79 -8.43
N SER A 74 17.35 -9.26 -7.43
CA SER A 74 17.03 -8.98 -6.02
C SER A 74 17.27 -7.51 -5.64
N VAL A 75 18.32 -6.88 -6.15
CA VAL A 75 18.66 -5.49 -5.77
C VAL A 75 17.74 -4.47 -6.42
N TRP A 76 17.32 -4.71 -7.67
CA TRP A 76 16.44 -3.77 -8.39
C TRP A 76 14.97 -3.89 -8.02
N SER A 77 14.51 -5.11 -7.72
CA SER A 77 13.11 -5.36 -7.40
C SER A 77 12.72 -4.92 -5.98
N ASP A 78 13.60 -5.19 -5.00
CA ASP A 78 13.25 -4.98 -3.59
C ASP A 78 13.29 -3.48 -3.21
N ALA A 79 14.30 -2.74 -3.65
CA ALA A 79 14.47 -1.32 -3.30
C ALA A 79 13.43 -0.40 -3.95
N ASP A 80 13.08 -0.64 -5.21
CA ASP A 80 12.12 0.21 -5.94
C ASP A 80 10.68 -0.06 -5.49
N VAL A 81 10.34 -1.30 -5.17
CA VAL A 81 9.01 -1.66 -4.65
C VAL A 81 8.82 -1.12 -3.24
N GLU A 82 9.81 -1.27 -2.37
CA GLU A 82 9.76 -0.75 -0.99
C GLU A 82 9.63 0.78 -0.98
N LYS A 83 10.41 1.47 -1.82
CA LYS A 83 10.34 2.92 -1.96
C LYS A 83 8.99 3.37 -2.53
N GLY A 84 8.51 2.74 -3.60
CA GLY A 84 7.21 3.06 -4.19
C GLY A 84 6.06 2.85 -3.22
N LEU A 85 6.13 1.80 -2.39
CA LEU A 85 5.14 1.52 -1.35
C LEU A 85 5.20 2.55 -0.22
N SER A 86 6.40 2.93 0.22
CA SER A 86 6.62 3.98 1.22
C SER A 86 6.11 5.34 0.74
N ASP A 87 6.41 5.70 -0.50
CA ASP A 87 5.95 6.95 -1.12
C ASP A 87 4.41 6.98 -1.25
N ALA A 88 3.79 5.86 -1.62
CA ALA A 88 2.33 5.73 -1.70
C ALA A 88 1.66 5.86 -0.31
N LEU A 89 2.25 5.26 0.74
CA LEU A 89 1.80 5.41 2.13
C LEU A 89 1.89 6.87 2.59
N MET A 90 3.00 7.54 2.29
CA MET A 90 3.21 8.93 2.64
C MET A 90 2.19 9.84 1.98
N LEU A 91 1.92 9.64 0.69
CA LEU A 91 0.88 10.36 -0.05
C LEU A 91 -0.51 10.11 0.54
N GLY A 92 -0.85 8.86 0.84
CA GLY A 92 -2.14 8.52 1.46
C GLY A 92 -2.33 9.18 2.83
N ARG A 93 -1.28 9.18 3.67
CA ARG A 93 -1.30 9.88 4.97
C ARG A 93 -1.45 11.39 4.81
N SER A 94 -0.68 12.00 3.90
CA SER A 94 -0.78 13.45 3.64
C SER A 94 -2.16 13.85 3.17
N ALA A 95 -2.79 13.08 2.27
CA ALA A 95 -4.14 13.34 1.80
C ALA A 95 -5.19 13.19 2.92
N LEU A 96 -5.00 12.22 3.82
CA LEU A 96 -5.87 12.04 4.97
C LEU A 96 -5.69 13.19 5.98
N ASP A 97 -4.46 13.60 6.27
CA ASP A 97 -4.16 14.71 7.16
C ASP A 97 -4.74 16.02 6.62
N GLU A 98 -4.63 16.29 5.31
CA GLU A 98 -5.25 17.43 4.66
C GLU A 98 -6.78 17.41 4.85
N ARG A 99 -7.43 16.27 4.63
CA ARG A 99 -8.89 16.14 4.83
C ARG A 99 -9.31 16.34 6.28
N ILE A 100 -8.49 15.90 7.25
CA ILE A 100 -8.72 16.13 8.68
C ILE A 100 -8.63 17.64 9.00
N GLN A 101 -7.63 18.33 8.45
CA GLN A 101 -7.47 19.78 8.64
C GLN A 101 -8.62 20.57 8.01
N ASP A 102 -9.06 20.20 6.81
CA ASP A 102 -10.23 20.80 6.17
C ASP A 102 -11.48 20.64 7.02
N GLY A 103 -11.73 19.43 7.52
CA GLY A 103 -12.85 19.15 8.41
C GLY A 103 -12.78 19.95 9.71
N LEU A 104 -11.60 20.06 10.29
CA LEU A 104 -11.37 20.86 11.51
C LEU A 104 -11.64 22.35 11.27
N PHE A 105 -11.11 22.89 10.17
CA PHE A 105 -11.32 24.29 9.80
C PHE A 105 -12.80 24.60 9.55
N ALA A 106 -13.46 23.76 8.76
CA ALA A 106 -14.90 23.90 8.48
C ALA A 106 -15.73 23.84 9.79
N THR A 107 -15.47 22.85 10.65
CA THR A 107 -16.19 22.68 11.91
C THR A 107 -15.96 23.87 12.86
N SER A 108 -14.73 24.37 12.94
CA SER A 108 -14.39 25.54 13.74
C SER A 108 -15.13 26.80 13.25
N ASN A 109 -15.20 27.00 11.94
CA ASN A 109 -15.96 28.11 11.37
C ASN A 109 -17.46 28.01 11.67
N ILE A 110 -18.04 26.80 11.57
CA ILE A 110 -19.43 26.55 11.92
C ILE A 110 -19.67 26.86 13.42
N SER A 111 -18.75 26.46 14.30
CA SER A 111 -18.89 26.70 15.75
C SER A 111 -18.95 28.18 16.08
N ILE A 112 -18.23 29.03 15.34
CA ILE A 112 -18.28 30.49 15.49
C ILE A 112 -19.62 31.06 15.02
N GLN A 113 -20.18 30.55 13.93
CA GLN A 113 -21.46 31.01 13.37
C GLN A 113 -22.66 30.61 14.22
N LEU A 114 -22.56 29.52 15.01
CA LEU A 114 -23.67 29.07 15.89
C LEU A 114 -23.94 30.04 17.03
N LYS A 115 -23.10 31.02 17.24
CA LYS A 115 -23.24 32.00 18.29
C LYS A 115 -24.40 32.96 18.05
N GLY A 116 -25.38 32.96 18.96
CA GLY A 116 -26.52 33.93 18.97
C GLY A 116 -27.62 33.68 17.97
N MET A 117 -27.69 32.50 17.35
CA MET A 117 -28.74 32.18 16.38
C MET A 117 -29.96 31.52 17.02
N GLU A 118 -31.15 32.03 16.69
CA GLU A 118 -32.43 31.48 17.17
C GLU A 118 -32.80 30.15 16.48
N ASN A 119 -32.37 29.93 15.23
CA ASN A 119 -32.77 28.75 14.45
C ASN A 119 -31.62 27.79 14.18
N ILE A 120 -31.10 27.18 15.26
CA ILE A 120 -29.91 26.27 15.23
C ILE A 120 -30.07 25.09 14.28
N LYS A 121 -31.27 24.48 14.20
CA LYS A 121 -31.50 23.31 13.33
C LYS A 121 -31.37 23.65 11.85
N GLN A 122 -31.86 24.77 11.42
CA GLN A 122 -31.79 25.20 10.01
C GLN A 122 -30.35 25.59 9.64
N LEU A 123 -29.63 26.23 10.56
CA LEU A 123 -28.22 26.55 10.36
C LEU A 123 -27.38 25.26 10.23
N LEU A 124 -27.56 24.29 11.13
CA LEU A 124 -26.87 23.01 11.05
C LEU A 124 -27.15 22.27 9.74
N GLU A 125 -28.39 22.30 9.27
CA GLU A 125 -28.77 21.67 8.00
C GLU A 125 -28.11 22.36 6.80
N ASN A 126 -28.06 23.67 6.76
CA ASN A 126 -27.41 24.43 5.71
C ASN A 126 -25.90 24.22 5.74
N GLN A 127 -25.28 24.37 6.91
CA GLN A 127 -23.84 24.19 7.07
C GLN A 127 -23.39 22.75 6.80
N ARG A 128 -24.21 21.76 7.16
CA ARG A 128 -23.95 20.36 6.80
C ARG A 128 -23.84 20.17 5.29
N LYS A 129 -24.78 20.75 4.52
CA LYS A 129 -24.80 20.64 3.06
C LYS A 129 -23.67 21.41 2.41
N GLU A 130 -23.38 22.63 2.88
CA GLU A 130 -22.31 23.48 2.33
C GLU A 130 -20.93 22.89 2.53
N ASN A 131 -20.68 22.19 3.66
CA ASN A 131 -19.39 21.62 4.00
C ASN A 131 -19.29 20.12 3.74
N ASP A 132 -20.28 19.54 3.04
CA ASP A 132 -20.32 18.10 2.70
C ASP A 132 -20.14 17.18 3.92
N ALA A 133 -20.69 17.62 5.08
CA ALA A 133 -20.66 16.80 6.27
C ALA A 133 -21.79 15.76 6.26
N ILE A 134 -21.50 14.55 6.73
CA ILE A 134 -22.50 13.49 6.91
C ILE A 134 -23.46 13.89 8.04
N GLN A 135 -22.89 14.44 9.12
CA GLN A 135 -23.63 14.80 10.30
C GLN A 135 -22.99 15.98 11.02
N LEU A 136 -23.82 16.88 11.53
CA LEU A 136 -23.48 17.90 12.51
C LEU A 136 -24.36 17.71 13.75
N SER A 137 -23.76 17.74 14.94
CA SER A 137 -24.47 17.54 16.21
C SER A 137 -23.96 18.49 17.27
N LEU A 138 -24.89 19.14 17.98
CA LEU A 138 -24.57 19.94 19.16
C LEU A 138 -24.83 19.14 20.42
N ILE A 139 -23.84 19.13 21.31
CA ILE A 139 -23.80 18.28 22.49
C ILE A 139 -23.39 19.13 23.68
N ASP A 140 -24.08 18.99 24.83
CA ASP A 140 -23.67 19.66 26.06
C ASP A 140 -22.56 18.88 26.82
N SER A 141 -22.07 19.48 27.90
CA SER A 141 -21.06 18.86 28.77
C SER A 141 -21.56 17.58 29.48
N ASP A 142 -22.88 17.38 29.55
CA ASP A 142 -23.49 16.18 30.14
C ASP A 142 -23.75 15.11 29.07
N LEU A 143 -23.17 15.25 27.88
CA LEU A 143 -23.30 14.33 26.73
C LEU A 143 -24.72 14.25 26.15
N ARG A 144 -25.56 15.28 26.40
CA ARG A 144 -26.91 15.33 25.85
C ARG A 144 -26.88 15.99 24.47
N LEU A 145 -27.60 15.37 23.54
CA LEU A 145 -27.78 15.90 22.19
C LEU A 145 -28.78 17.05 22.22
N LEU A 146 -28.32 18.27 21.92
CA LEU A 146 -29.15 19.48 21.88
C LEU A 146 -29.82 19.67 20.52
N ALA A 147 -29.08 19.45 19.44
CA ALA A 147 -29.56 19.54 18.06
C ALA A 147 -28.68 18.66 17.15
N SER A 148 -29.25 18.17 16.05
CA SER A 148 -28.51 17.37 15.07
C SER A 148 -29.13 17.55 13.68
N SER A 149 -28.25 17.52 12.66
CA SER A 149 -28.58 17.38 11.24
C SER A 149 -27.76 16.26 10.66
N SER A 150 -28.41 15.32 9.95
CA SER A 150 -27.74 14.15 9.34
C SER A 150 -28.26 13.95 7.92
N SER A 151 -27.37 13.52 7.00
CA SER A 151 -27.75 13.10 5.65
C SER A 151 -28.28 11.67 5.62
N GLN A 152 -28.00 10.86 6.63
CA GLN A 152 -28.47 9.48 6.72
C GLN A 152 -29.81 9.42 7.46
N VAL A 153 -30.77 8.67 6.89
CA VAL A 153 -32.08 8.46 7.45
C VAL A 153 -32.05 7.64 8.73
N ASP A 154 -31.00 6.86 8.92
CA ASP A 154 -30.85 5.95 10.06
C ASP A 154 -30.22 6.69 11.25
N ARG A 155 -31.11 7.18 12.13
CA ARG A 155 -30.75 7.88 13.37
C ARG A 155 -30.04 6.98 14.41
N SER A 156 -29.93 5.69 14.16
CA SER A 156 -29.39 4.71 15.12
C SER A 156 -27.86 4.75 15.28
N SER A 157 -27.14 5.53 14.46
CA SER A 157 -25.68 5.61 14.48
C SER A 157 -25.10 6.97 14.88
N VAL A 158 -25.85 7.83 15.58
CA VAL A 158 -25.25 9.03 16.19
C VAL A 158 -24.34 8.57 17.32
N ARG A 159 -23.06 8.40 17.02
CA ARG A 159 -22.10 8.12 18.05
C ARG A 159 -21.86 9.39 18.87
N VAL A 160 -22.36 9.37 20.10
CA VAL A 160 -22.14 10.45 21.06
C VAL A 160 -20.66 10.38 21.50
N PRO A 161 -19.96 11.51 21.61
CA PRO A 161 -18.59 11.52 22.10
C PRO A 161 -18.52 10.96 23.54
N THR A 162 -17.38 10.41 23.87
CA THR A 162 -17.10 9.94 25.21
C THR A 162 -16.69 11.09 26.14
N ALA A 163 -16.82 10.89 27.45
CA ALA A 163 -16.32 11.87 28.44
C ALA A 163 -14.83 12.16 28.28
N PHE A 164 -14.06 11.20 27.84
CA PHE A 164 -12.63 11.38 27.53
C PHE A 164 -12.43 12.37 26.37
N GLU A 165 -13.16 12.21 25.27
CA GLU A 165 -13.08 13.09 24.10
C GLU A 165 -13.47 14.54 24.44
N ILE A 166 -14.55 14.72 25.20
CA ILE A 166 -14.96 16.03 25.72
C ILE A 166 -13.86 16.68 26.56
N ASN A 167 -13.23 15.91 27.45
CA ASN A 167 -12.13 16.43 28.28
C ASN A 167 -10.92 16.84 27.42
N GLN A 168 -10.59 16.07 26.36
CA GLN A 168 -9.52 16.45 25.43
C GLN A 168 -9.84 17.76 24.69
N VAL A 169 -11.07 17.98 24.26
CA VAL A 169 -11.49 19.22 23.63
C VAL A 169 -11.35 20.41 24.61
N SER A 170 -11.74 20.22 25.86
CA SER A 170 -11.60 21.25 26.88
C SER A 170 -10.14 21.68 27.12
N LEU A 171 -9.20 20.73 26.97
CA LEU A 171 -7.76 20.99 27.15
C LEU A 171 -7.08 21.55 25.89
N LYS A 172 -7.46 21.03 24.70
CA LYS A 172 -6.75 21.27 23.43
C LYS A 172 -7.53 22.14 22.43
N GLN A 173 -8.72 22.58 22.78
CA GLN A 173 -9.65 23.37 21.94
C GLN A 173 -10.21 22.60 20.73
N SER A 174 -9.75 21.42 20.42
CA SER A 174 -10.28 20.56 19.37
C SER A 174 -9.86 19.11 19.57
N TRP A 175 -10.68 18.21 19.04
CA TRP A 175 -10.38 16.78 18.97
C TRP A 175 -10.77 16.23 17.60
N THR A 176 -9.88 15.41 17.04
CA THR A 176 -10.14 14.70 15.77
C THR A 176 -9.86 13.22 15.96
N SER A 177 -10.68 12.38 15.38
CA SER A 177 -10.47 10.94 15.32
C SER A 177 -10.90 10.36 13.98
N LEU A 178 -10.34 9.22 13.64
CA LEU A 178 -10.75 8.42 12.49
C LEU A 178 -11.53 7.22 13.01
N ASP A 179 -12.81 7.15 12.66
CA ASP A 179 -13.72 6.09 13.08
C ASP A 179 -13.98 5.14 11.91
N SER A 180 -13.87 3.83 12.12
CA SER A 180 -14.32 2.85 11.14
C SER A 180 -15.83 2.59 11.31
N THR A 181 -16.55 2.47 10.19
CA THR A 181 -17.95 2.01 10.18
C THR A 181 -18.03 0.51 9.89
N THR A 182 -19.21 -0.06 10.14
CA THR A 182 -19.49 -1.49 9.87
C THR A 182 -19.31 -1.89 8.40
N ASP A 183 -19.31 -0.92 7.48
CA ASP A 183 -19.19 -1.12 6.03
C ASP A 183 -17.74 -0.85 5.52
N ASP A 184 -16.72 -1.01 6.35
CA ASP A 184 -15.31 -0.76 6.04
C ASP A 184 -15.03 0.67 5.49
N ARG A 185 -15.90 1.63 5.80
CA ARG A 185 -15.71 3.03 5.47
C ARG A 185 -15.13 3.77 6.68
N TYR A 186 -14.25 4.72 6.41
CA TYR A 186 -13.71 5.59 7.44
C TYR A 186 -14.45 6.91 7.48
N LEU A 187 -14.67 7.40 8.69
CA LEU A 187 -15.24 8.71 8.97
C LEU A 187 -14.27 9.53 9.79
N ILE A 188 -14.07 10.78 9.40
CA ILE A 188 -13.36 11.76 10.21
C ILE A 188 -14.37 12.37 11.16
N ARG A 189 -14.12 12.21 12.46
CA ARG A 189 -14.87 12.90 13.51
C ARG A 189 -14.06 14.09 13.97
N VAL A 190 -14.72 15.24 14.00
CA VAL A 190 -14.18 16.47 14.52
C VAL A 190 -15.07 16.95 15.68
N LEU A 191 -14.47 17.34 16.77
CA LEU A 191 -15.15 17.89 17.94
C LEU A 191 -14.48 19.22 18.33
N VAL A 192 -15.27 20.30 18.40
CA VAL A 192 -14.80 21.62 18.76
C VAL A 192 -15.73 22.28 19.78
N PRO A 193 -15.26 23.15 20.67
CA PRO A 193 -16.13 23.88 21.58
C PRO A 193 -16.88 24.98 20.81
N VAL A 194 -18.12 25.18 21.19
CA VAL A 194 -18.89 26.36 20.77
C VAL A 194 -18.64 27.47 21.79
N ILE A 195 -18.00 28.55 21.36
CA ILE A 195 -17.62 29.64 22.25
C ILE A 195 -18.88 30.38 22.69
N SER A 196 -19.28 30.22 23.96
CA SER A 196 -20.34 31.01 24.61
C SER A 196 -19.70 32.18 25.38
N PHE A 197 -20.32 33.35 25.32
CA PHE A 197 -19.84 34.53 26.08
C PHE A 197 -20.37 34.61 27.50
N SER A 198 -21.29 33.71 27.87
CA SER A 198 -21.86 33.70 29.20
C SER A 198 -21.04 32.80 30.13
N LEU A 199 -20.45 33.39 31.16
CA LEU A 199 -19.68 32.70 32.18
C LEU A 199 -20.47 31.64 32.98
N ASN A 200 -21.82 31.68 32.88
CA ASN A 200 -22.74 30.79 33.62
C ASN A 200 -23.36 29.68 32.76
N GLU A 201 -23.10 29.64 31.45
CA GLU A 201 -23.65 28.60 30.60
C GLU A 201 -22.69 27.39 30.56
N LYS A 202 -23.32 26.19 30.53
CA LYS A 202 -22.57 24.96 30.35
C LYS A 202 -21.89 24.97 28.98
N PRO A 203 -20.64 24.49 28.89
CA PRO A 203 -19.95 24.40 27.62
C PRO A 203 -20.70 23.48 26.66
N ILE A 204 -20.86 23.95 25.42
CA ILE A 204 -21.46 23.23 24.32
C ILE A 204 -20.38 22.88 23.32
N TYR A 205 -20.53 21.72 22.71
CA TYR A 205 -19.57 21.19 21.74
C TYR A 205 -20.29 20.90 20.41
N LEU A 206 -19.61 21.24 19.33
CA LEU A 206 -20.04 20.87 17.98
C LEU A 206 -19.25 19.64 17.53
N GLN A 207 -19.96 18.57 17.21
CA GLN A 207 -19.41 17.38 16.56
C GLN A 207 -19.77 17.40 15.08
N ALA A 208 -18.80 17.18 14.23
CA ALA A 208 -18.97 16.97 12.80
C ALA A 208 -18.42 15.60 12.38
N LEU A 209 -19.09 14.94 11.44
CA LEU A 209 -18.66 13.71 10.81
C LEU A 209 -18.52 13.96 9.31
N TYR A 210 -17.34 13.67 8.77
CA TYR A 210 -17.04 13.78 7.34
C TYR A 210 -16.69 12.41 6.77
N SER A 211 -17.04 12.16 5.50
CA SER A 211 -16.62 10.95 4.81
C SER A 211 -15.16 11.03 4.38
N VAL A 212 -14.47 9.93 4.49
CA VAL A 212 -13.21 9.71 3.76
C VAL A 212 -13.56 9.09 2.41
N ASP A 213 -12.91 9.56 1.34
CA ASP A 213 -13.11 8.99 0.01
C ASP A 213 -12.84 7.46 0.06
N PRO A 214 -13.77 6.63 -0.44
CA PRO A 214 -13.59 5.17 -0.44
C PRO A 214 -12.30 4.72 -1.16
N LYS A 215 -11.86 5.46 -2.18
CA LYS A 215 -10.60 5.16 -2.87
C LYS A 215 -9.41 5.41 -1.97
N LEU A 216 -9.43 6.50 -1.19
CA LEU A 216 -8.38 6.82 -0.23
C LEU A 216 -8.34 5.78 0.90
N SER A 217 -9.50 5.36 1.40
CA SER A 217 -9.65 4.31 2.41
C SER A 217 -9.11 2.97 1.90
N MET A 218 -9.48 2.56 0.67
CA MET A 218 -8.98 1.34 0.06
C MET A 218 -7.47 1.39 -0.23
N MET A 219 -6.94 2.53 -0.66
CA MET A 219 -5.49 2.70 -0.86
C MET A 219 -4.73 2.57 0.47
N ALA A 220 -5.19 3.22 1.53
CA ALA A 220 -4.58 3.12 2.85
C ALA A 220 -4.57 1.66 3.35
N TYR A 221 -5.70 0.95 3.24
CA TYR A 221 -5.82 -0.44 3.64
C TYR A 221 -4.95 -1.39 2.79
N SER A 222 -5.00 -1.26 1.46
CA SER A 222 -4.23 -2.13 0.55
C SER A 222 -2.72 -1.95 0.71
N VAL A 223 -2.28 -0.73 0.98
CA VAL A 223 -0.87 -0.43 1.22
C VAL A 223 -0.41 -1.00 2.56
N GLU A 224 -1.22 -0.88 3.61
CA GLU A 224 -0.94 -1.43 4.94
C GLU A 224 -0.87 -2.97 4.89
N GLU A 225 -1.82 -3.63 4.23
CA GLU A 225 -1.82 -5.09 4.03
C GLU A 225 -0.61 -5.55 3.22
N THR A 226 -0.28 -4.85 2.15
CA THR A 226 0.86 -5.18 1.30
C THR A 226 2.18 -5.02 2.07
N TYR A 227 2.31 -3.96 2.87
CA TYR A 227 3.50 -3.73 3.70
C TYR A 227 3.66 -4.79 4.79
N ALA A 228 2.56 -5.18 5.46
CA ALA A 228 2.56 -6.25 6.45
C ALA A 228 2.96 -7.60 5.82
N ARG A 229 2.44 -7.91 4.64
CA ARG A 229 2.78 -9.13 3.88
C ARG A 229 4.24 -9.14 3.42
N TYR A 230 4.74 -8.01 2.94
CA TYR A 230 6.13 -7.86 2.51
C TYR A 230 7.11 -7.95 3.69
N GLY A 231 6.79 -7.35 4.82
CA GLY A 231 7.55 -7.47 6.06
C GLY A 231 7.69 -8.93 6.52
N MET A 232 6.60 -9.70 6.50
CA MET A 232 6.66 -11.13 6.83
C MET A 232 7.57 -11.93 5.89
N LEU A 233 7.57 -11.63 4.59
CA LEU A 233 8.42 -12.32 3.61
C LEU A 233 9.90 -11.95 3.77
N SER A 234 10.22 -10.74 4.21
CA SER A 234 11.60 -10.32 4.46
C SER A 234 12.21 -10.94 5.71
N PHE A 235 11.39 -11.30 6.70
CA PHE A 235 11.84 -12.01 7.91
C PHE A 235 12.04 -13.52 7.69
N MET A 236 11.56 -14.09 6.58
CA MET A 236 11.73 -15.51 6.26
C MET A 236 12.91 -15.80 5.32
N LYS A 237 13.72 -14.80 4.98
CA LYS A 237 15.01 -14.95 4.29
C LYS A 237 16.17 -14.91 5.29
#